data_f6676f3194c8533a7b39c9b8a755ceea
#
_entry.id   f6676f3194c8533a7b39c9b8a755ceea
#
_cell.length_a   1.000
_cell.length_b   1.000
_cell.length_c   1.000
_cell.angle_alpha   90.00
_cell.angle_beta   90.00
_cell.angle_gamma   90.00
#
_symmetry.space_group_name_H-M   'P 1'
#
loop_
_entity.id
_entity.type
_entity.pdbx_description
1 polymer ?
#
loop_
_entity_poly.entity_id
_entity_poly.type
_entity_poly.pdbx_seq_one_letter_code
_entity_poly.pdbx_strand_id
1 'polypeptide(L)'
;MKPKRTLVAREPRAGYAAQTHVLVDSNVFIDLLENDPNWADWSETQLTPLAEAGLAVINPIIYAEVAANFATIEALNAAVQPFNLQREPLPWDAAFLASQAFKLYRRRGGLRASPLQDFYIGAHASLAGYSLLTRDARRYREYFPKLTMVAPS
;
A
#
# COMPACT_ATOMS: atom_id res chain seq x y z
N MET A 1 35.79 10.28 2.33
CA MET A 1 35.52 10.09 2.18
C MET A 1 35.15 9.75 1.80
N LYS A 2 34.55 9.90 1.57
CA LYS A 2 33.99 9.68 1.05
C LYS A 2 33.22 9.43 0.83
N PRO A 3 33.16 9.50 0.78
CA PRO A 3 32.23 9.33 0.43
C PRO A 3 31.46 9.13 0.13
N LYS A 4 31.29 9.32 0.06
CA LYS A 4 30.64 9.25 -0.27
C LYS A 4 29.87 9.10 -0.70
N ARG A 5 29.97 9.35 -0.85
CA ARG A 5 29.35 9.32 -1.41
C ARG A 5 28.51 9.08 -1.76
N THR A 6 28.61 9.17 -1.68
CA THR A 6 27.97 9.01 -2.05
C THR A 6 27.25 8.79 -2.34
N LEU A 7 27.10 9.04 -2.50
CA LEU A 7 26.46 8.99 -2.78
C LEU A 7 25.88 8.96 -3.10
N VAL A 8 26.08 9.11 -3.25
CA VAL A 8 25.68 9.21 -3.59
C VAL A 8 25.14 9.22 -3.92
N ALA A 9 25.12 9.40 -3.86
CA ALA A 9 24.71 9.56 -4.15
C ALA A 9 24.35 9.46 -4.70
N ARG A 10 24.20 9.52 -4.95
CA ARG A 10 24.05 9.42 -5.53
C ARG A 10 23.37 9.50 -6.19
N GLU A 11 23.55 9.77 -6.72
CA GLU A 11 22.92 9.93 -7.57
C GLU A 11 22.11 9.35 -7.99
N PRO A 12 21.44 10.03 -7.91
CA PRO A 12 20.54 9.05 -8.32
C PRO A 12 20.49 8.95 -9.79
N ARG A 13 20.77 7.87 -10.25
CA ARG A 13 20.42 7.52 -11.57
C ARG A 13 18.92 7.38 -11.65
N ALA A 14 18.35 7.39 -12.84
CA ALA A 14 16.92 7.42 -13.03
C ALA A 14 16.18 6.36 -12.23
N GLY A 15 16.62 5.13 -12.19
CA GLY A 15 15.95 4.09 -11.45
C GLY A 15 16.01 4.26 -9.95
N TYR A 16 17.03 4.91 -9.47
CA TYR A 16 17.19 5.12 -8.03
C TYR A 16 16.39 6.27 -7.50
N ALA A 17 16.23 7.30 -8.33
CA ALA A 17 15.43 8.43 -7.92
C ALA A 17 14.00 8.00 -7.63
N ALA A 18 13.57 6.89 -8.23
CA ALA A 18 12.22 6.38 -8.04
C ALA A 18 12.08 5.44 -6.86
N GLN A 19 13.13 5.25 -6.05
CA GLN A 19 13.06 4.37 -4.88
C GLN A 19 12.33 5.06 -3.76
N THR A 20 11.02 5.13 -3.88
CA THR A 20 10.16 5.64 -2.82
C THR A 20 9.49 4.48 -2.12
N HIS A 21 8.93 4.78 -0.96
CA HIS A 21 8.13 3.80 -0.24
C HIS A 21 6.89 3.44 -1.04
N VAL A 22 6.40 2.24 -0.81
CA VAL A 22 5.23 1.70 -1.48
C VAL A 22 4.22 1.29 -0.42
N LEU A 23 3.03 1.87 -0.48
CA LEU A 23 1.93 1.47 0.40
C LEU A 23 1.38 0.15 -0.13
N VAL A 24 1.25 -0.85 0.74
CA VAL A 24 0.86 -2.21 0.32
C VAL A 24 -0.56 -2.48 0.79
N ASP A 25 -1.45 -2.70 -0.17
CA ASP A 25 -2.86 -2.98 0.11
C ASP A 25 -3.00 -4.32 0.85
N SER A 26 -4.04 -4.44 1.66
CA SER A 26 -4.28 -5.62 2.48
C SER A 26 -4.42 -6.90 1.67
N ASN A 27 -4.98 -6.82 0.46
CA ASN A 27 -5.18 -8.02 -0.36
C ASN A 27 -3.88 -8.76 -0.67
N VAL A 28 -2.76 -8.02 -0.76
CA VAL A 28 -1.45 -8.62 -1.01
C VAL A 28 -1.04 -9.53 0.17
N PHE A 29 -1.23 -9.05 1.40
CA PHE A 29 -0.91 -9.83 2.59
C PHE A 29 -1.86 -11.02 2.75
N ILE A 30 -3.13 -10.79 2.51
CA ILE A 30 -4.16 -11.84 2.66
C ILE A 30 -3.90 -12.97 1.67
N ASP A 31 -3.54 -12.64 0.42
CA ASP A 31 -3.18 -13.65 -0.57
C ASP A 31 -2.05 -14.55 -0.07
N LEU A 32 -1.04 -13.95 0.56
CA LEU A 32 0.11 -14.70 1.08
C LEU A 32 -0.27 -15.54 2.30
N LEU A 33 -1.01 -14.95 3.23
CA LEU A 33 -1.38 -15.63 4.47
C LEU A 33 -2.32 -16.80 4.21
N GLU A 34 -3.18 -16.70 3.20
CA GLU A 34 -4.12 -17.74 2.82
C GLU A 34 -3.55 -18.69 1.78
N ASN A 35 -2.34 -18.41 1.28
CA ASN A 35 -1.73 -19.16 0.18
C ASN A 35 -2.71 -19.28 -1.00
N ASP A 36 -3.21 -18.13 -1.44
CA ASP A 36 -4.21 -18.08 -2.52
C ASP A 36 -3.66 -18.75 -3.77
N PRO A 37 -4.38 -19.75 -4.36
CA PRO A 37 -3.85 -20.52 -5.49
C PRO A 37 -3.65 -19.68 -6.76
N ASN A 38 -4.31 -18.53 -6.87
CA ASN A 38 -4.20 -17.70 -8.07
C ASN A 38 -3.26 -16.51 -7.87
N TRP A 39 -3.11 -16.01 -6.64
CA TRP A 39 -2.47 -14.72 -6.41
C TRP A 39 -1.28 -14.74 -5.46
N ALA A 40 -1.08 -15.80 -4.68
CA ALA A 40 0.01 -15.82 -3.69
C ALA A 40 1.36 -15.62 -4.36
N ASP A 41 1.60 -16.27 -5.49
CA ASP A 41 2.89 -16.15 -6.18
C ASP A 41 3.12 -14.74 -6.70
N TRP A 42 2.10 -14.13 -7.28
CA TRP A 42 2.21 -12.74 -7.75
C TRP A 42 2.48 -11.80 -6.59
N SER A 43 1.72 -11.94 -5.52
CA SER A 43 1.86 -11.08 -4.35
C SER A 43 3.24 -11.21 -3.71
N GLU A 44 3.75 -12.44 -3.62
CA GLU A 44 5.09 -12.67 -3.10
C GLU A 44 6.16 -12.04 -3.98
N THR A 45 6.05 -12.22 -5.28
CA THR A 45 7.00 -11.67 -6.24
C THR A 45 7.09 -10.15 -6.13
N GLN A 46 5.95 -9.49 -5.91
CA GLN A 46 5.93 -8.04 -5.79
C GLN A 46 6.39 -7.55 -4.42
N LEU A 47 6.01 -8.25 -3.36
CA LEU A 47 6.27 -7.78 -2.01
C LEU A 47 7.71 -8.04 -1.54
N THR A 48 8.29 -9.17 -1.92
CA THR A 48 9.59 -9.59 -1.40
C THR A 48 10.69 -8.54 -1.63
N PRO A 49 10.85 -7.98 -2.85
CA PRO A 49 11.90 -6.96 -3.04
C PRO A 49 11.66 -5.71 -2.20
N LEU A 50 10.41 -5.33 -2.00
CA LEU A 50 10.08 -4.17 -1.18
C LEU A 50 10.40 -4.43 0.29
N ALA A 51 10.09 -5.62 0.77
CA ALA A 51 10.40 -6.01 2.14
C ALA A 51 11.91 -6.00 2.38
N GLU A 52 12.66 -6.55 1.45
CA GLU A 52 14.12 -6.60 1.55
C GLU A 52 14.75 -5.21 1.53
N ALA A 53 14.16 -4.30 0.77
CA ALA A 53 14.65 -2.93 0.67
C ALA A 53 14.14 -2.01 1.79
N GLY A 54 13.22 -2.48 2.64
CA GLY A 54 12.62 -1.66 3.69
C GLY A 54 11.67 -0.59 3.16
N LEU A 55 11.07 -0.82 1.99
CA LEU A 55 10.22 0.16 1.31
C LEU A 55 8.73 -0.11 1.46
N ALA A 56 8.34 -1.25 2.04
CA ALA A 56 6.93 -1.60 2.20
C ALA A 56 6.33 -0.87 3.39
N VAL A 57 5.24 -0.14 3.16
CA VAL A 57 4.56 0.67 4.17
C VAL A 57 3.13 0.17 4.35
N ILE A 58 2.66 0.17 5.59
CA ILE A 58 1.23 -0.02 5.89
C ILE A 58 0.75 1.09 6.82
N ASN A 59 -0.56 1.26 6.87
CA ASN A 59 -1.21 2.21 7.77
C ASN A 59 -2.24 1.46 8.64
N PRO A 60 -2.90 2.14 9.60
CA PRO A 60 -3.87 1.48 10.47
C PRO A 60 -5.04 0.84 9.74
N ILE A 61 -5.46 1.39 8.60
CA ILE A 61 -6.57 0.80 7.84
C ILE A 61 -6.16 -0.57 7.28
N ILE A 62 -5.00 -0.63 6.64
CA ILE A 62 -4.46 -1.88 6.08
C ILE A 62 -4.25 -2.89 7.21
N TYR A 63 -3.65 -2.43 8.30
CA TYR A 63 -3.41 -3.28 9.46
C TYR A 63 -4.71 -3.88 9.99
N ALA A 64 -5.75 -3.07 10.09
CA ALA A 64 -7.06 -3.53 10.57
C ALA A 64 -7.66 -4.59 9.65
N GLU A 65 -7.53 -4.41 8.34
CA GLU A 65 -8.07 -5.38 7.39
C GLU A 65 -7.35 -6.72 7.48
N VAL A 66 -6.03 -6.70 7.64
CA VAL A 66 -5.26 -7.94 7.83
C VAL A 66 -5.58 -8.56 9.18
N ALA A 67 -5.75 -7.73 10.21
CA ALA A 67 -6.02 -8.17 11.59
C ALA A 67 -7.29 -9.00 11.70
N ALA A 68 -8.26 -8.79 10.82
CA ALA A 68 -9.50 -9.54 10.85
C ALA A 68 -9.30 -11.05 10.73
N ASN A 69 -8.14 -11.48 10.25
CA ASN A 69 -7.82 -12.90 10.07
C ASN A 69 -7.10 -13.51 11.29
N PHE A 70 -6.95 -12.76 12.38
CA PHE A 70 -6.17 -13.20 13.54
C PHE A 70 -6.96 -13.05 14.83
N ALA A 71 -6.71 -13.96 15.76
CA ALA A 71 -7.40 -13.91 17.06
C ALA A 71 -6.69 -12.99 18.06
N THR A 72 -5.38 -12.75 17.90
CA THR A 72 -4.60 -11.95 18.85
C THR A 72 -3.64 -11.04 18.09
N ILE A 73 -3.26 -9.95 18.74
CA ILE A 73 -2.30 -9.02 18.18
C ILE A 73 -0.91 -9.67 18.07
N GLU A 74 -0.58 -10.55 19.00
CA GLU A 74 0.70 -11.26 18.95
C GLU A 74 0.80 -12.15 17.72
N ALA A 75 -0.26 -12.87 17.40
CA ALA A 75 -0.30 -13.72 16.22
C ALA A 75 -0.19 -12.91 14.94
N LEU A 76 -0.91 -11.78 14.88
CA LEU A 76 -0.84 -10.88 13.74
C LEU A 76 0.58 -10.35 13.56
N ASN A 77 1.18 -9.83 14.62
CA ASN A 77 2.50 -9.23 14.52
C ASN A 77 3.57 -10.27 14.14
N ALA A 78 3.45 -11.50 14.63
CA ALA A 78 4.34 -12.57 14.24
C ALA A 78 4.20 -12.90 12.74
N ALA A 79 2.97 -12.89 12.24
CA ALA A 79 2.72 -13.23 10.85
C ALA A 79 3.28 -12.18 9.87
N VAL A 80 3.23 -10.90 10.23
CA VAL A 80 3.68 -9.83 9.34
C VAL A 80 5.15 -9.45 9.55
N GLN A 81 5.77 -9.93 10.61
CA GLN A 81 7.15 -9.58 10.95
C GLN A 81 8.13 -9.85 9.79
N PRO A 82 8.02 -10.97 9.05
CA PRO A 82 8.98 -11.22 7.96
C PRO A 82 8.94 -10.21 6.83
N PHE A 83 7.88 -9.43 6.72
CA PHE A 83 7.74 -8.47 5.62
C PHE A 83 8.45 -7.14 5.88
N ASN A 84 9.02 -6.96 7.07
CA ASN A 84 9.82 -5.76 7.40
C ASN A 84 9.05 -4.47 7.10
N LEU A 85 7.81 -4.39 7.57
CA LEU A 85 6.91 -3.31 7.23
C LEU A 85 7.23 -2.03 8.00
N GLN A 86 7.17 -0.90 7.31
CA GLN A 86 7.16 0.42 7.93
C GLN A 86 5.71 0.76 8.29
N ARG A 87 5.45 1.11 9.55
CA ARG A 87 4.10 1.47 10.00
C ARG A 87 3.99 2.97 10.06
N GLU A 88 3.02 3.53 9.37
CA GLU A 88 2.78 4.97 9.36
C GLU A 88 1.35 5.27 9.81
N PRO A 89 1.15 6.34 10.57
CA PRO A 89 -0.21 6.77 10.89
C PRO A 89 -0.92 7.26 9.63
N LEU A 90 -2.25 7.23 9.66
CA LEU A 90 -3.03 7.79 8.56
C LEU A 90 -2.99 9.30 8.67
N PRO A 91 -2.52 10.03 7.64
CA PRO A 91 -2.49 11.49 7.72
C PRO A 91 -3.91 12.07 7.77
N TRP A 92 -4.09 13.14 8.56
CA TRP A 92 -5.39 13.80 8.65
C TRP A 92 -5.86 14.33 7.29
N ASP A 93 -4.95 14.87 6.48
CA ASP A 93 -5.31 15.37 5.15
C ASP A 93 -5.80 14.23 4.24
N ALA A 94 -5.34 13.00 4.47
CA ALA A 94 -5.84 11.86 3.72
C ALA A 94 -7.32 11.61 4.01
N ALA A 95 -7.77 11.89 5.23
CA ALA A 95 -9.19 11.74 5.56
C ALA A 95 -10.05 12.72 4.74
N PHE A 96 -9.58 13.95 4.56
CA PHE A 96 -10.31 14.92 3.73
C PHE A 96 -10.33 14.46 2.28
N LEU A 97 -9.20 14.06 1.73
CA LEU A 97 -9.13 13.61 0.34
C LEU A 97 -9.99 12.37 0.11
N ALA A 98 -9.98 11.43 1.05
CA ALA A 98 -10.82 10.25 0.99
C ALA A 98 -12.30 10.63 0.97
N SER A 99 -12.69 11.63 1.75
CA SER A 99 -14.05 12.13 1.78
C SER A 99 -14.48 12.71 0.42
N GLN A 100 -13.59 13.43 -0.24
CA GLN A 100 -13.89 13.98 -1.57
C GLN A 100 -14.10 12.84 -2.59
N ALA A 101 -13.24 11.83 -2.58
CA ALA A 101 -13.37 10.66 -3.45
C ALA A 101 -14.68 9.93 -3.18
N PHE A 102 -15.03 9.77 -1.90
CA PHE A 102 -16.26 9.09 -1.51
C PHE A 102 -17.49 9.86 -1.99
N LYS A 103 -17.47 11.18 -1.91
CA LYS A 103 -18.59 11.99 -2.43
C LYS A 103 -18.76 11.79 -3.93
N LEU A 104 -17.66 11.76 -4.67
CA LEU A 104 -17.72 11.51 -6.10
C LEU A 104 -18.27 10.10 -6.39
N TYR A 105 -17.82 9.11 -5.63
CA TYR A 105 -18.33 7.74 -5.74
C TYR A 105 -19.83 7.69 -5.54
N ARG A 106 -20.35 8.39 -4.52
CA ARG A 106 -21.78 8.45 -4.24
C ARG A 106 -22.54 9.13 -5.37
N ARG A 107 -22.00 10.22 -5.92
CA ARG A 107 -22.63 10.91 -7.05
C ARG A 107 -22.70 10.05 -8.30
N ARG A 108 -21.78 9.10 -8.45
CA ARG A 108 -21.77 8.16 -9.56
C ARG A 108 -22.63 6.92 -9.31
N GLY A 109 -23.46 6.94 -8.29
CA GLY A 109 -24.38 5.85 -8.00
C GLY A 109 -23.84 4.79 -7.05
N GLY A 110 -22.72 5.05 -6.39
CA GLY A 110 -22.12 4.10 -5.45
C GLY A 110 -23.00 3.87 -4.23
N LEU A 111 -22.91 2.67 -3.67
CA LEU A 111 -23.71 2.26 -2.53
C LEU A 111 -23.12 2.83 -1.24
N ARG A 112 -24.02 3.06 -0.26
CA ARG A 112 -23.61 3.63 1.02
C ARG A 112 -22.59 2.75 1.76
N ALA A 113 -22.76 1.44 1.66
CA ALA A 113 -21.96 0.49 2.45
C ALA A 113 -20.62 0.20 1.82
N SER A 114 -19.99 1.14 1.15
CA SER A 114 -18.89 0.74 0.37
C SER A 114 -17.65 1.48 0.66
N PRO A 115 -16.68 1.47 -0.10
CA PRO A 115 -15.25 1.22 0.08
C PRO A 115 -14.51 2.41 0.64
N LEU A 116 -15.00 3.02 1.71
CA LEU A 116 -14.32 4.16 2.34
C LEU A 116 -12.88 3.81 2.71
N GLN A 117 -12.64 2.56 3.13
CA GLN A 117 -11.29 2.10 3.45
C GLN A 117 -10.36 2.23 2.25
N ASP A 118 -10.80 1.81 1.06
CA ASP A 118 -9.99 1.94 -0.15
C ASP A 118 -9.69 3.40 -0.45
N PHE A 119 -10.65 4.28 -0.21
CA PHE A 119 -10.42 5.71 -0.43
C PHE A 119 -9.40 6.28 0.54
N TYR A 120 -9.37 5.81 1.81
CA TYR A 120 -8.32 6.18 2.74
C TYR A 120 -6.95 5.71 2.27
N ILE A 121 -6.88 4.48 1.76
CA ILE A 121 -5.63 3.92 1.29
C ILE A 121 -5.10 4.69 0.08
N GLY A 122 -5.96 4.94 -0.90
CA GLY A 122 -5.59 5.71 -2.09
C GLY A 122 -5.19 7.13 -1.75
N ALA A 123 -5.92 7.77 -0.83
CA ALA A 123 -5.62 9.13 -0.40
C ALA A 123 -4.25 9.20 0.31
N HIS A 124 -3.97 8.24 1.18
CA HIS A 124 -2.69 8.21 1.89
C HIS A 124 -1.53 8.09 0.90
N ALA A 125 -1.61 7.13 -0.01
CA ALA A 125 -0.55 6.95 -1.02
C ALA A 125 -0.37 8.21 -1.86
N SER A 126 -1.48 8.83 -2.29
CA SER A 126 -1.42 10.04 -3.11
C SER A 126 -0.75 11.19 -2.39
N LEU A 127 -1.12 11.44 -1.14
CA LEU A 127 -0.58 12.56 -0.37
C LEU A 127 0.88 12.36 0.00
N ALA A 128 1.27 11.12 0.29
CA ALA A 128 2.63 10.83 0.68
C ALA A 128 3.58 10.72 -0.51
N GLY A 129 3.06 10.69 -1.72
CA GLY A 129 3.88 10.48 -2.91
C GLY A 129 4.34 9.04 -3.05
N TYR A 130 3.63 8.10 -2.45
CA TYR A 130 3.96 6.68 -2.53
C TYR A 130 3.27 6.05 -3.73
N SER A 131 3.88 5.01 -4.27
CA SER A 131 3.15 4.08 -5.13
C SER A 131 2.27 3.18 -4.27
N LEU A 132 1.27 2.58 -4.88
CA LEU A 132 0.38 1.62 -4.22
C LEU A 132 0.55 0.25 -4.87
N LEU A 133 0.86 -0.75 -4.06
CA LEU A 133 0.88 -2.15 -4.50
C LEU A 133 -0.47 -2.76 -4.13
N THR A 134 -1.22 -3.18 -5.15
CA THR A 134 -2.54 -3.75 -4.94
C THR A 134 -2.83 -4.80 -6.00
N ARG A 135 -3.59 -5.82 -5.64
CA ARG A 135 -4.06 -6.81 -6.60
C ARG A 135 -5.28 -6.30 -7.38
N ASP A 136 -6.02 -5.36 -6.82
CA ASP A 136 -7.25 -4.85 -7.43
C ASP A 136 -7.18 -3.34 -7.58
N ALA A 137 -6.73 -2.91 -8.75
CA ALA A 137 -6.43 -1.50 -9.00
C ALA A 137 -7.61 -0.70 -9.54
N ARG A 138 -8.71 -1.36 -9.90
CA ARG A 138 -9.78 -0.70 -10.67
C ARG A 138 -10.34 0.55 -10.00
N ARG A 139 -10.69 0.44 -8.70
CA ARG A 139 -11.25 1.59 -7.98
C ARG A 139 -10.25 2.70 -7.79
N TYR A 140 -9.00 2.33 -7.54
CA TYR A 140 -7.95 3.34 -7.38
C TYR A 140 -7.70 4.11 -8.68
N ARG A 141 -7.72 3.42 -9.82
CA ARG A 141 -7.57 4.09 -11.11
C ARG A 141 -8.69 5.09 -11.36
N GLU A 142 -9.89 4.76 -10.95
CA GLU A 142 -11.05 5.61 -11.18
C GLU A 142 -11.00 6.87 -10.32
N TYR A 143 -10.65 6.74 -9.03
CA TYR A 143 -10.79 7.82 -8.07
C TYR A 143 -9.47 8.52 -7.73
N PHE A 144 -8.36 7.91 -8.08
CA PHE A 144 -7.02 8.49 -7.89
C PHE A 144 -6.21 8.28 -9.17
N PRO A 145 -6.62 8.92 -10.28
CA PRO A 145 -6.04 8.59 -11.60
C PRO A 145 -4.56 8.92 -11.74
N LYS A 146 -4.03 9.78 -10.88
CA LYS A 146 -2.61 10.15 -10.92
C LYS A 146 -1.74 9.26 -10.03
N LEU A 147 -2.35 8.37 -9.25
CA LEU A 147 -1.63 7.50 -8.35
C LEU A 147 -0.86 6.44 -9.14
N THR A 148 0.44 6.31 -8.85
CA THR A 148 1.25 5.25 -9.44
C THR A 148 0.93 3.95 -8.73
N MET A 149 0.63 2.91 -9.51
CA MET A 149 0.25 1.62 -8.94
C MET A 149 1.07 0.50 -9.53
N VAL A 150 1.36 -0.49 -8.69
CA VAL A 150 1.86 -1.79 -9.11
C VAL A 150 0.71 -2.77 -8.94
N ALA A 151 0.23 -3.30 -10.05
CA ALA A 151 -0.96 -4.16 -10.06
C ALA A 151 -0.85 -5.15 -11.22
N PRO A 152 -1.56 -6.28 -11.14
CA PRO A 152 -1.58 -7.23 -12.27
C PRO A 152 -2.21 -6.59 -13.50
N SER A 153 -1.81 -7.08 -14.67
CA SER A 153 -2.32 -6.62 -15.96
C SER A 153 -3.78 -6.98 -16.15
#